data_d1ebad987b5efe64f0d2a6254415cd26
#
_entry.id   d1ebad987b5efe64f0d2a6254415cd26
#
_cell.length_a   1.000
_cell.length_b   1.000
_cell.length_c   1.000
_cell.angle_alpha   90.00
_cell.angle_beta   90.00
_cell.angle_gamma   90.00
#
_symmetry.space_group_name_H-M   'P 1'
#
loop_
_entity.id
_entity.type
_entity.pdbx_description
1 polymer ?
#
loop_
_entity_poly.entity_id
_entity_poly.type
_entity_poly.pdbx_seq_one_letter_code
_entity_poly.pdbx_strand_id
1 'polypeptide(L)'
;MELGGEFCLVCGAEPPLFSDRMCEKCTRDRVTLVKVPKNVPWTRCARCGIIEFQGKWSDVDPDDLWHELVQRNVEFHVGIEDLELGLVPQEVDGRHTLIHLEVEGLIDGLLYSEKHTMRARMSNGVCLTCARRAGNYFEATVQIRSSARRLSEEEFQVLRTTLDDVLREMPDDPMFFITSEGPVTGGYDVVLGSKALARAWGRXLISKHGGQVTATTSVVGRKDGADLTRLTLLYRKPGYAXGDVIRWRGXXWRPSNWSGXGAXIEKVEKRERTGATWXDXENANVVAQRXXFXYVDSISEDASVAEFLDPNNWKMTAVRLSXEHERGRKXMLARIDGEWICLPRLGVDGE
;
A
#
# COMPACT_ATOMS: atom_id res chain seq x y z
N MET A 1 23.56 -17.55 75.24
CA MET A 1 24.18 -16.44 74.46
C MET A 1 23.74 -16.57 73.01
N GLU A 2 22.75 -15.82 72.63
CA GLU A 2 22.33 -15.72 71.24
C GLU A 2 23.25 -14.71 70.54
N LEU A 3 24.30 -15.25 69.89
CA LEU A 3 25.14 -14.49 68.97
C LEU A 3 24.43 -14.51 67.58
N GLY A 4 23.30 -13.84 67.52
CA GLY A 4 22.49 -13.86 66.31
C GLY A 4 22.33 -12.49 65.68
N GLY A 5 23.38 -11.69 65.65
CA GLY A 5 23.35 -10.44 64.92
C GLY A 5 23.51 -10.68 63.41
N GLU A 6 22.68 -10.11 62.61
CA GLU A 6 22.91 -10.09 61.14
C GLU A 6 24.01 -9.06 60.87
N PHE A 7 25.00 -9.50 60.07
CA PHE A 7 26.15 -8.68 59.68
C PHE A 7 26.34 -8.70 58.20
N CYS A 8 26.93 -7.66 57.63
CA CYS A 8 27.33 -7.59 56.25
C CYS A 8 28.33 -8.72 55.92
N LEU A 9 28.05 -9.53 54.95
CA LEU A 9 28.91 -10.69 54.55
C LEU A 9 30.27 -10.27 53.98
N VAL A 10 30.43 -8.99 53.63
CA VAL A 10 31.66 -8.49 53.01
C VAL A 10 32.55 -7.79 54.02
N CYS A 11 31.99 -6.89 54.84
CA CYS A 11 32.80 -6.05 55.74
C CYS A 11 32.46 -6.19 57.24
N GLY A 12 31.43 -6.99 57.57
CA GLY A 12 31.03 -7.18 58.98
C GLY A 12 30.22 -6.05 59.60
N ALA A 13 29.81 -5.06 58.84
CA ALA A 13 28.99 -3.95 59.32
C ALA A 13 27.62 -4.43 59.81
N GLU A 14 27.06 -3.72 60.81
CA GLU A 14 25.72 -3.96 61.35
C GLU A 14 24.63 -3.49 60.35
N PRO A 15 23.38 -3.98 60.52
CA PRO A 15 22.25 -3.53 59.70
C PRO A 15 22.08 -2.01 59.68
N PRO A 16 21.43 -1.41 58.60
CA PRO A 16 20.60 -2.16 57.61
C PRO A 16 21.40 -2.90 56.57
N LEU A 17 20.87 -4.08 56.17
CA LEU A 17 21.47 -4.92 55.11
C LEU A 17 20.49 -4.99 53.93
N PHE A 18 21.05 -5.03 52.74
CA PHE A 18 20.36 -5.06 51.46
C PHE A 18 20.57 -6.42 50.78
N SER A 19 20.38 -6.50 49.49
CA SER A 19 20.56 -7.75 48.73
C SER A 19 21.88 -8.46 49.07
N ASP A 20 21.84 -9.78 49.11
CA ASP A 20 22.96 -10.64 49.42
C ASP A 20 23.58 -10.38 50.81
N ARG A 21 22.78 -9.84 51.75
CA ARG A 21 23.20 -9.53 53.13
C ARG A 21 24.43 -8.60 53.14
N MET A 22 24.41 -7.57 52.33
CA MET A 22 25.46 -6.54 52.28
C MET A 22 24.94 -5.21 52.86
N CYS A 23 25.83 -4.47 53.52
CA CYS A 23 25.51 -3.09 53.91
C CYS A 23 25.47 -2.16 52.69
N GLU A 24 24.86 -1.00 52.84
CA GLU A 24 24.72 -0.03 51.76
C GLU A 24 26.04 0.20 50.97
N LYS A 25 27.12 0.44 51.70
CA LYS A 25 28.43 0.70 51.08
C LYS A 25 28.88 -0.46 50.18
N CYS A 26 28.80 -1.69 50.72
CA CYS A 26 29.24 -2.88 49.97
C CYS A 26 28.32 -3.17 48.79
N THR A 27 27.02 -2.86 48.92
CA THR A 27 26.07 -3.00 47.81
C THR A 27 26.40 -1.97 46.73
N ARG A 28 26.61 -0.72 47.08
CA ARG A 28 26.98 0.35 46.11
C ARG A 28 28.31 0.03 45.38
N ASP A 29 29.27 -0.55 46.06
CA ASP A 29 30.58 -0.90 45.48
C ASP A 29 30.49 -2.04 44.43
N ARG A 30 29.40 -2.83 44.44
CA ARG A 30 29.23 -4.01 43.56
C ARG A 30 28.19 -3.80 42.47
N VAL A 31 27.24 -2.95 42.71
CA VAL A 31 26.14 -2.74 41.74
C VAL A 31 26.53 -1.66 40.73
N THR A 32 26.20 -1.92 39.49
CA THR A 32 26.33 -0.95 38.37
C THR A 32 24.99 -0.91 37.67
N LEU A 33 24.43 0.29 37.49
CA LEU A 33 23.14 0.46 36.82
C LEU A 33 23.20 0.02 35.36
N VAL A 34 24.28 0.41 34.67
CA VAL A 34 24.39 0.15 33.24
C VAL A 34 25.82 -0.23 32.83
N LYS A 35 25.91 -1.09 31.81
CA LYS A 35 27.18 -1.34 31.12
C LYS A 35 27.14 -0.67 29.78
N VAL A 36 27.96 0.33 29.59
CA VAL A 36 27.98 1.17 28.39
C VAL A 36 29.21 0.84 27.54
N PRO A 37 29.02 0.42 26.27
CA PRO A 37 30.18 0.18 25.38
C PRO A 37 30.88 1.50 25.05
N LYS A 38 32.20 1.46 24.93
CA LYS A 38 32.99 2.65 24.61
C LYS A 38 32.73 3.19 23.20
N ASN A 39 32.48 2.29 22.23
CA ASN A 39 32.28 2.62 20.83
C ASN A 39 31.11 1.82 20.25
N VAL A 40 30.22 2.51 19.56
CA VAL A 40 29.06 1.90 18.90
C VAL A 40 29.08 2.29 17.42
N PRO A 41 29.39 1.33 16.53
CA PRO A 41 29.29 1.60 15.10
C PRO A 41 27.85 1.51 14.64
N TRP A 42 27.49 2.37 13.70
CA TRP A 42 26.19 2.36 13.01
C TRP A 42 26.36 2.83 11.58
N THR A 43 25.43 2.42 10.71
CA THR A 43 25.51 2.76 9.27
C THR A 43 24.27 3.50 8.82
N ARG A 44 24.44 4.55 8.05
CA ARG A 44 23.34 5.29 7.42
C ARG A 44 23.34 5.01 5.92
N CYS A 45 22.16 4.70 5.37
CA CYS A 45 22.05 4.56 3.92
C CYS A 45 22.21 5.94 3.26
N ALA A 46 23.21 6.09 2.39
CA ALA A 46 23.51 7.35 1.72
C ALA A 46 22.42 7.78 0.72
N ARG A 47 21.46 6.88 0.39
CA ARG A 47 20.38 7.17 -0.57
C ARG A 47 19.04 7.49 0.08
N CYS A 48 18.61 6.70 1.06
CA CYS A 48 17.28 6.87 1.66
C CYS A 48 17.30 7.26 3.14
N GLY A 49 18.50 7.28 3.76
CA GLY A 49 18.65 7.75 5.14
C GLY A 49 18.42 6.70 6.22
N ILE A 50 17.79 5.54 5.90
CA ILE A 50 17.54 4.51 6.91
C ILE A 50 18.83 4.04 7.56
N ILE A 51 18.72 3.50 8.75
CA ILE A 51 19.84 3.23 9.64
C ILE A 51 20.00 1.73 9.84
N GLU A 52 21.24 1.27 9.84
CA GLU A 52 21.55 -0.14 10.08
C GLU A 52 22.25 -0.30 11.44
N PHE A 53 21.65 -1.14 12.26
CA PHE A 53 22.24 -1.59 13.51
C PHE A 53 22.37 -3.11 13.50
N GLN A 54 23.55 -3.64 13.75
CA GLN A 54 23.79 -5.08 13.91
C GLN A 54 23.19 -5.90 12.74
N GLY A 55 23.34 -5.39 11.51
CA GLY A 55 22.89 -6.09 10.30
C GLY A 55 21.42 -5.87 9.94
N LYS A 56 20.66 -5.10 10.71
CA LYS A 56 19.24 -4.81 10.42
C LYS A 56 19.05 -3.35 10.07
N TRP A 57 18.42 -3.09 8.92
CA TRP A 57 18.06 -1.75 8.47
C TRP A 57 16.68 -1.37 9.03
N SER A 58 16.57 -0.17 9.59
CA SER A 58 15.34 0.35 10.17
C SER A 58 15.15 1.82 9.79
N ASP A 59 13.92 2.21 9.62
CA ASP A 59 13.57 3.63 9.50
C ASP A 59 13.42 4.15 10.94
N VAL A 60 14.32 5.06 11.32
CA VAL A 60 14.36 5.62 12.67
C VAL A 60 14.23 7.13 12.55
N ASP A 61 13.33 7.72 13.30
CA ASP A 61 13.17 9.17 13.35
C ASP A 61 14.51 9.79 13.83
N PRO A 62 15.02 10.81 13.16
CA PRO A 62 16.25 11.46 13.58
C PRO A 62 16.26 11.89 15.05
N ASP A 63 15.11 12.27 15.60
CA ASP A 63 15.00 12.69 16.99
C ASP A 63 15.12 11.51 17.97
N ASP A 64 14.76 10.31 17.53
CA ASP A 64 14.83 9.08 18.33
C ASP A 64 16.15 8.32 18.17
N LEU A 65 16.99 8.72 17.23
CA LEU A 65 18.22 7.99 16.84
C LEU A 65 19.09 7.62 18.06
N TRP A 66 19.33 8.59 18.94
CA TRP A 66 20.26 8.37 20.05
C TRP A 66 19.64 7.48 21.12
N HIS A 67 18.34 7.56 21.34
CA HIS A 67 17.61 6.67 22.24
C HIS A 67 17.65 5.22 21.72
N GLU A 68 17.41 5.03 20.43
CA GLU A 68 17.48 3.71 19.80
C GLU A 68 18.89 3.12 19.89
N LEU A 69 19.92 3.94 19.65
CA LEU A 69 21.32 3.50 19.76
C LEU A 69 21.65 3.04 21.20
N VAL A 70 21.24 3.81 22.18
CA VAL A 70 21.47 3.48 23.60
C VAL A 70 20.70 2.22 23.97
N GLN A 71 19.40 2.18 23.67
CA GLN A 71 18.54 1.04 24.02
C GLN A 71 19.05 -0.30 23.45
N ARG A 72 19.64 -0.27 22.25
CA ARG A 72 20.12 -1.49 21.56
C ARG A 72 21.53 -1.94 22.01
N ASN A 73 22.30 -1.04 22.62
CA ASN A 73 23.72 -1.30 22.89
C ASN A 73 24.12 -1.24 24.36
N VAL A 74 23.29 -0.64 25.23
CA VAL A 74 23.55 -0.52 26.66
C VAL A 74 22.82 -1.65 27.39
N GLU A 75 23.54 -2.33 28.27
CA GLU A 75 22.95 -3.37 29.13
C GLU A 75 22.53 -2.73 30.45
N PHE A 76 21.24 -2.77 30.75
CA PHE A 76 20.69 -2.26 32.01
C PHE A 76 20.63 -3.38 33.04
N HIS A 77 20.88 -3.04 34.30
CA HIS A 77 20.79 -3.99 35.42
C HIS A 77 19.36 -4.53 35.54
N VAL A 78 19.23 -5.82 35.72
CA VAL A 78 17.91 -6.45 35.92
C VAL A 78 17.42 -6.08 37.33
N GLY A 79 16.27 -5.49 37.41
CA GLY A 79 15.71 -5.07 38.70
C GLY A 79 15.84 -3.59 39.01
N ILE A 80 16.24 -2.77 38.04
CA ILE A 80 16.13 -1.31 38.20
C ILE A 80 14.65 -0.93 38.25
N GLU A 81 14.30 -0.17 39.26
CA GLU A 81 12.98 0.48 39.42
C GLU A 81 13.15 1.98 39.19
N ASP A 82 12.10 2.62 38.70
CA ASP A 82 12.04 4.08 38.46
C ASP A 82 13.25 4.59 37.65
N LEU A 83 13.58 3.89 36.53
CA LEU A 83 14.71 4.24 35.67
C LEU A 83 14.47 5.58 34.93
N GLU A 84 15.36 6.53 35.16
CA GLU A 84 15.42 7.79 34.43
C GLU A 84 16.70 7.81 33.57
N LEU A 85 16.56 8.19 32.31
CA LEU A 85 17.68 8.20 31.37
C LEU A 85 17.74 9.55 30.64
N GLY A 86 18.78 10.31 30.96
CA GLY A 86 19.12 11.56 30.28
C GLY A 86 20.17 11.31 29.19
N LEU A 87 19.94 11.84 28.00
CA LEU A 87 20.85 11.69 26.87
C LEU A 87 21.21 13.08 26.31
N VAL A 88 22.50 13.34 26.16
CA VAL A 88 23.00 14.59 25.56
C VAL A 88 24.01 14.22 24.45
N PRO A 89 23.58 14.26 23.16
CA PRO A 89 24.50 14.02 22.08
C PRO A 89 25.37 15.26 21.82
N GLN A 90 26.66 15.05 21.61
CA GLN A 90 27.63 16.08 21.27
C GLN A 90 28.38 15.68 20.00
N GLU A 91 28.11 16.35 18.91
CA GLU A 91 28.81 16.08 17.64
C GLU A 91 30.28 16.48 17.77
N VAL A 92 31.17 15.57 17.42
CA VAL A 92 32.63 15.80 17.37
C VAL A 92 33.03 16.16 15.95
N ASP A 93 32.53 15.38 14.99
CA ASP A 93 32.73 15.63 13.57
C ASP A 93 31.59 14.92 12.81
N GLY A 94 31.57 15.03 11.48
CA GLY A 94 30.50 14.46 10.65
C GLY A 94 30.35 12.94 10.72
N ARG A 95 31.19 12.24 11.48
CA ARG A 95 31.10 10.78 11.66
C ARG A 95 31.10 10.31 13.11
N HIS A 96 31.47 11.19 14.03
CA HIS A 96 31.59 10.82 15.44
C HIS A 96 30.72 11.71 16.32
N THR A 97 29.92 11.10 17.15
CA THR A 97 29.12 11.80 18.18
C THR A 97 29.42 11.15 19.54
N LEU A 98 29.72 11.97 20.53
CA LEU A 98 29.76 11.51 21.93
C LEU A 98 28.34 11.59 22.47
N ILE A 99 27.91 10.52 23.12
CA ILE A 99 26.60 10.49 23.78
C ILE A 99 26.89 10.43 25.27
N HIS A 100 26.54 11.52 25.96
CA HIS A 100 26.64 11.58 27.41
C HIS A 100 25.35 11.05 28.01
N LEU A 101 25.46 10.04 28.85
CA LEU A 101 24.34 9.38 29.50
C LEU A 101 24.34 9.71 30.97
N GLU A 102 23.21 10.15 31.49
CA GLU A 102 22.96 10.25 32.92
C GLU A 102 21.85 9.26 33.24
N VAL A 103 22.14 8.33 34.12
CA VAL A 103 21.22 7.23 34.45
C VAL A 103 20.94 7.27 35.95
N GLU A 104 19.69 7.33 36.31
CA GLU A 104 19.25 7.25 37.71
C GLU A 104 18.21 6.14 37.85
N GLY A 105 18.20 5.49 39.02
CA GLY A 105 17.24 4.43 39.30
C GLY A 105 17.42 3.84 40.65
N LEU A 106 16.43 3.08 41.08
CA LEU A 106 16.42 2.39 42.36
C LEU A 106 16.79 0.93 42.19
N ILE A 107 17.65 0.40 43.04
CA ILE A 107 17.90 -1.03 43.17
C ILE A 107 17.83 -1.36 44.65
N ASP A 108 16.96 -2.29 45.02
CA ASP A 108 16.69 -2.67 46.43
C ASP A 108 16.35 -1.46 47.32
N GLY A 109 15.65 -0.46 46.75
CA GLY A 109 15.28 0.75 47.46
C GLY A 109 16.40 1.78 47.64
N LEU A 110 17.59 1.52 47.11
CA LEU A 110 18.71 2.46 47.14
C LEU A 110 18.79 3.23 45.79
N LEU A 111 18.88 4.56 45.89
CA LEU A 111 19.01 5.40 44.69
C LEU A 111 20.47 5.38 44.20
N TYR A 112 20.61 5.12 42.90
CA TYR A 112 21.88 5.17 42.20
C TYR A 112 21.81 6.25 41.11
N SER A 113 22.95 6.88 40.87
CA SER A 113 23.11 7.84 39.76
C SER A 113 24.47 7.63 39.13
N GLU A 114 24.51 7.38 37.81
CA GLU A 114 25.74 7.13 37.08
C GLU A 114 25.82 8.02 35.85
N LYS A 115 27.04 8.43 35.50
CA LYS A 115 27.31 9.20 34.27
C LYS A 115 28.29 8.42 33.41
N HIS A 116 27.91 8.23 32.16
CA HIS A 116 28.73 7.50 31.21
C HIS A 116 28.86 8.31 29.90
N THR A 117 29.85 7.95 29.11
CA THR A 117 30.01 8.53 27.77
C THR A 117 30.34 7.39 26.79
N MET A 118 29.59 7.30 25.69
CA MET A 118 29.91 6.39 24.61
C MET A 118 30.14 7.18 23.31
N ARG A 119 30.93 6.60 22.42
CA ARG A 119 31.22 7.20 21.12
C ARG A 119 30.42 6.46 20.04
N ALA A 120 29.48 7.14 19.40
CA ALA A 120 28.78 6.64 18.23
C ALA A 120 29.59 6.98 16.98
N ARG A 121 29.86 5.97 16.15
CA ARG A 121 30.64 6.13 14.91
C ARG A 121 29.78 5.78 13.71
N MET A 122 29.46 6.81 12.91
CA MET A 122 28.66 6.69 11.69
C MET A 122 29.53 6.25 10.51
N SER A 123 29.00 5.33 9.70
CA SER A 123 29.53 5.02 8.37
C SER A 123 28.44 5.12 7.33
N ASN A 124 28.78 5.41 6.08
CA ASN A 124 27.85 5.41 4.98
C ASN A 124 27.82 4.04 4.32
N GLY A 125 26.60 3.58 4.04
CA GLY A 125 26.37 2.34 3.31
C GLY A 125 25.27 2.51 2.28
N VAL A 126 24.85 1.42 1.66
CA VAL A 126 23.70 1.40 0.78
C VAL A 126 22.83 0.20 1.19
N CYS A 127 21.59 0.44 1.59
CA CYS A 127 20.70 -0.65 1.98
C CYS A 127 20.31 -1.50 0.77
N LEU A 128 19.87 -2.72 1.03
CA LEU A 128 19.54 -3.70 -0.01
C LEU A 128 18.50 -3.16 -1.02
N THR A 129 17.49 -2.45 -0.53
CA THR A 129 16.44 -1.85 -1.39
C THR A 129 17.03 -0.82 -2.35
N CYS A 130 17.87 0.08 -1.83
CA CYS A 130 18.52 1.10 -2.66
C CYS A 130 19.50 0.48 -3.66
N ALA A 131 20.19 -0.58 -3.26
CA ALA A 131 21.08 -1.33 -4.17
C ALA A 131 20.26 -2.03 -5.26
N ARG A 132 19.12 -2.63 -4.91
CA ARG A 132 18.22 -3.28 -5.88
C ARG A 132 17.63 -2.27 -6.86
N ARG A 133 17.14 -1.12 -6.35
CA ARG A 133 16.63 -0.03 -7.21
C ARG A 133 17.68 0.44 -8.21
N ALA A 134 18.90 0.66 -7.74
CA ALA A 134 20.01 1.11 -8.59
C ALA A 134 20.43 0.04 -9.62
N GLY A 135 20.26 -1.23 -9.29
CA GLY A 135 20.57 -2.36 -10.16
C GLY A 135 19.43 -2.82 -11.06
N ASN A 136 18.36 -2.04 -11.19
CA ASN A 136 17.17 -2.38 -11.98
C ASN A 136 16.56 -3.73 -11.60
N TYR A 137 16.60 -4.07 -10.31
CA TYR A 137 16.02 -5.31 -9.81
C TYR A 137 14.50 -5.31 -9.98
N PHE A 138 13.94 -6.47 -10.34
CA PHE A 138 12.49 -6.65 -10.37
C PHE A 138 12.10 -8.10 -10.13
N GLU A 139 10.88 -8.27 -9.64
CA GLU A 139 10.27 -9.59 -9.43
C GLU A 139 9.04 -9.81 -10.31
N ALA A 140 8.43 -8.71 -10.79
CA ALA A 140 7.19 -8.82 -11.56
C ALA A 140 7.12 -7.80 -12.69
N THR A 141 6.44 -8.18 -13.76
CA THR A 141 6.03 -7.27 -14.85
C THR A 141 4.51 -7.34 -14.96
N VAL A 142 3.85 -6.18 -14.96
CA VAL A 142 2.42 -6.07 -15.24
C VAL A 142 2.27 -5.51 -16.65
N GLN A 143 1.74 -6.34 -17.53
CA GLN A 143 1.50 -6.00 -18.94
C GLN A 143 0.05 -5.54 -19.07
N ILE A 144 -0.17 -4.28 -19.39
CA ILE A 144 -1.50 -3.69 -19.54
C ILE A 144 -1.87 -3.62 -21.00
N ARG A 145 -2.97 -4.26 -21.36
CA ARG A 145 -3.49 -4.35 -22.73
C ARG A 145 -4.99 -4.05 -22.74
N SER A 146 -5.54 -3.72 -23.90
CA SER A 146 -7.00 -3.62 -24.10
C SER A 146 -7.48 -4.70 -25.07
N SER A 147 -8.70 -5.16 -24.88
CA SER A 147 -9.35 -6.11 -25.79
C SER A 147 -9.76 -5.37 -27.07
N ALA A 148 -9.47 -5.96 -28.22
CA ALA A 148 -9.90 -5.54 -29.55
C ALA A 148 -9.44 -4.15 -30.03
N ARG A 149 -8.64 -3.41 -29.26
CA ARG A 149 -8.14 -2.07 -29.65
C ARG A 149 -6.85 -1.71 -28.90
N ARG A 150 -6.24 -0.61 -29.29
CA ARG A 150 -5.10 -0.07 -28.55
C ARG A 150 -5.57 0.69 -27.33
N LEU A 151 -4.82 0.58 -26.25
CA LEU A 151 -5.00 1.39 -25.06
C LEU A 151 -4.46 2.80 -25.32
N SER A 152 -5.21 3.84 -24.99
CA SER A 152 -4.71 5.21 -25.12
C SER A 152 -3.83 5.58 -23.91
N GLU A 153 -3.05 6.64 -24.08
CA GLU A 153 -2.21 7.18 -22.98
C GLU A 153 -3.07 7.59 -21.77
N GLU A 154 -4.19 8.27 -22.05
CA GLU A 154 -5.10 8.76 -21.00
C GLU A 154 -5.70 7.57 -20.22
N GLU A 155 -6.11 6.53 -20.93
CA GLU A 155 -6.61 5.31 -20.27
C GLU A 155 -5.52 4.66 -19.42
N PHE A 156 -4.28 4.60 -19.91
CA PHE A 156 -3.17 4.06 -19.11
C PHE A 156 -2.98 4.88 -17.84
N GLN A 157 -3.00 6.20 -17.93
CA GLN A 157 -2.82 7.06 -16.75
C GLN A 157 -3.92 6.81 -15.70
N VAL A 158 -5.17 6.63 -16.14
CA VAL A 158 -6.28 6.28 -15.22
C VAL A 158 -6.02 4.92 -14.54
N LEU A 159 -5.57 3.93 -15.31
CA LEU A 159 -5.24 2.61 -14.75
C LEU A 159 -4.02 2.72 -13.81
N ARG A 160 -3.02 3.52 -14.17
CA ARG A 160 -1.79 3.71 -13.41
C ARG A 160 -2.05 4.33 -12.02
N THR A 161 -2.99 5.28 -11.94
CA THR A 161 -3.33 5.89 -10.64
C THR A 161 -3.83 4.86 -9.63
N THR A 162 -4.41 3.75 -10.08
CA THR A 162 -4.85 2.68 -9.17
C THR A 162 -3.67 1.98 -8.48
N LEU A 163 -2.47 2.04 -9.05
CA LEU A 163 -1.26 1.52 -8.37
C LEU A 163 -0.91 2.38 -7.15
N ASP A 164 -1.08 3.69 -7.27
CA ASP A 164 -0.83 4.61 -6.14
C ASP A 164 -1.86 4.38 -5.01
N ASP A 165 -3.11 4.04 -5.37
CA ASP A 165 -4.13 3.65 -4.38
C ASP A 165 -3.66 2.38 -3.62
N VAL A 166 -3.19 1.37 -4.36
CA VAL A 166 -2.70 0.12 -3.77
C VAL A 166 -1.52 0.40 -2.83
N LEU A 167 -0.58 1.26 -3.25
CA LEU A 167 0.59 1.59 -2.45
C LEU A 167 0.21 2.29 -1.13
N ARG A 168 -0.86 3.10 -1.14
CA ARG A 168 -1.36 3.76 0.08
C ARG A 168 -2.06 2.80 1.05
N GLU A 169 -2.66 1.73 0.52
CA GLU A 169 -3.43 0.76 1.33
C GLU A 169 -2.60 -0.41 1.86
N MET A 170 -1.48 -0.71 1.23
CA MET A 170 -0.62 -1.82 1.62
C MET A 170 0.35 -1.44 2.73
N PRO A 171 0.73 -2.40 3.59
CA PRO A 171 1.78 -2.17 4.59
C PRO A 171 3.08 -1.71 3.91
N ASP A 172 3.82 -0.90 4.62
CA ASP A 172 5.08 -0.35 4.11
C ASP A 172 6.10 -1.47 3.90
N ASP A 173 6.50 -1.68 2.65
CA ASP A 173 7.49 -2.68 2.26
C ASP A 173 8.51 -2.02 1.33
N PRO A 174 9.79 -2.01 1.71
CA PRO A 174 10.83 -1.39 0.88
C PRO A 174 10.92 -1.93 -0.55
N MET A 175 10.35 -3.10 -0.82
CA MET A 175 10.31 -3.71 -2.16
C MET A 175 9.15 -3.19 -3.03
N PHE A 176 8.25 -2.35 -2.47
CA PHE A 176 7.13 -1.79 -3.22
C PHE A 176 7.61 -0.55 -4.00
N PHE A 177 8.29 -0.80 -5.10
CA PHE A 177 8.79 0.26 -5.99
C PHE A 177 8.60 -0.13 -7.45
N ILE A 178 8.57 0.90 -8.31
CA ILE A 178 8.55 0.75 -9.76
C ILE A 178 9.98 0.80 -10.26
N THR A 179 10.39 -0.23 -10.97
CA THR A 179 11.72 -0.31 -11.58
C THR A 179 11.75 0.46 -12.91
N SER A 180 10.73 0.25 -13.73
CA SER A 180 10.56 0.97 -15.00
C SER A 180 9.10 0.88 -15.45
N GLU A 181 8.67 1.81 -16.27
CA GLU A 181 7.34 1.78 -16.91
C GLU A 181 7.38 2.50 -18.24
N GLY A 182 6.54 2.07 -19.18
CA GLY A 182 6.48 2.74 -20.47
C GLY A 182 5.64 2.01 -21.52
N PRO A 183 5.43 2.70 -22.66
CA PRO A 183 4.67 2.12 -23.76
C PRO A 183 5.46 1.00 -24.46
N VAL A 184 4.71 0.00 -24.88
CA VAL A 184 5.22 -1.12 -25.70
C VAL A 184 4.22 -1.39 -26.84
N THR A 185 4.61 -2.23 -27.80
CA THR A 185 3.69 -2.62 -28.87
C THR A 185 2.42 -3.25 -28.27
N GLY A 186 1.29 -2.59 -28.48
CA GLY A 186 -0.02 -3.08 -28.03
C GLY A 186 -0.44 -2.66 -26.62
N GLY A 187 0.33 -1.82 -25.93
CA GLY A 187 -0.05 -1.37 -24.59
C GLY A 187 1.08 -0.76 -23.77
N TYR A 188 1.10 -1.08 -22.49
CA TYR A 188 2.07 -0.56 -21.53
C TYR A 188 2.58 -1.68 -20.63
N ASP A 189 3.85 -1.61 -20.25
CA ASP A 189 4.44 -2.51 -19.27
C ASP A 189 4.91 -1.71 -18.06
N VAL A 190 4.63 -2.24 -16.87
CA VAL A 190 5.10 -1.68 -15.59
C VAL A 190 5.87 -2.77 -14.86
N VAL A 191 7.14 -2.50 -14.59
CA VAL A 191 8.08 -3.45 -13.97
C VAL A 191 8.21 -3.09 -12.48
N LEU A 192 7.97 -4.07 -11.61
CA LEU A 192 7.81 -3.86 -10.17
C LEU A 192 8.82 -4.66 -9.35
N GLY A 193 9.28 -4.09 -8.24
CA GLY A 193 10.19 -4.74 -7.31
C GLY A 193 9.58 -5.93 -6.57
N SER A 194 8.25 -6.06 -6.54
CA SER A 194 7.57 -7.07 -5.73
C SER A 194 6.44 -7.77 -6.48
N LYS A 195 6.39 -9.12 -6.34
CA LYS A 195 5.26 -9.94 -6.85
C LYS A 195 3.97 -9.65 -6.07
N ALA A 196 4.08 -9.35 -4.77
CA ALA A 196 2.92 -9.04 -3.93
C ALA A 196 2.22 -7.78 -4.43
N LEU A 197 3.01 -6.72 -4.70
CA LEU A 197 2.50 -5.47 -5.26
C LEU A 197 1.81 -5.69 -6.62
N ALA A 198 2.43 -6.48 -7.51
CA ALA A 198 1.86 -6.79 -8.83
C ALA A 198 0.49 -7.48 -8.69
N ARG A 199 0.39 -8.48 -7.80
CA ARG A 199 -0.87 -9.20 -7.57
C ARG A 199 -1.95 -8.30 -6.97
N ALA A 200 -1.59 -7.46 -6.02
CA ALA A 200 -2.52 -6.50 -5.41
C ALA A 200 -3.05 -5.53 -6.46
N TRP A 201 -2.16 -4.99 -7.28
CA TRP A 201 -2.56 -4.10 -8.37
C TRP A 201 -3.46 -4.80 -9.39
N GLY A 202 -3.15 -6.02 -9.79
CA GLY A 202 -3.99 -6.82 -10.70
C GLY A 202 -5.43 -6.97 -10.16
N ARG A 203 -5.58 -7.19 -8.89
CA ARG A 203 -6.91 -7.20 -8.25
C ARG A 203 -7.62 -5.85 -8.29
N UNK A 204 -6.91 -4.78 -8.05
CA UNK A 204 -7.40 -3.52 -8.08
C UNK A 204 -7.87 -3.15 -9.39
N LEU A 205 -7.18 -3.56 -10.46
CA LEU A 205 -7.55 -3.29 -11.83
C LEU A 205 -8.89 -3.98 -12.20
N ILE A 206 -9.00 -5.27 -11.92
CA ILE A 206 -10.25 -6.01 -12.17
C ILE A 206 -11.43 -5.37 -11.41
N SER A 207 -11.25 -5.06 -10.15
CA SER A 207 -12.33 -4.51 -9.31
C SER A 207 -12.84 -3.16 -9.82
N LYS A 208 -11.93 -2.28 -10.20
CA LYS A 208 -12.30 -0.91 -10.64
C LYS A 208 -12.69 -0.81 -12.11
N HIS A 209 -12.01 -1.57 -12.96
CA HIS A 209 -12.10 -1.37 -14.42
C HIS A 209 -12.58 -2.62 -15.17
N GLY A 210 -12.83 -3.72 -14.46
CA GLY A 210 -13.20 -4.98 -15.09
C GLY A 210 -12.02 -5.64 -15.78
N GLY A 211 -12.31 -6.64 -16.62
CA GLY A 211 -11.28 -7.33 -17.39
C GLY A 211 -10.70 -8.53 -16.67
N GLN A 212 -9.65 -9.08 -17.24
CA GLN A 212 -9.05 -10.30 -16.69
C GLN A 212 -7.54 -10.17 -16.52
N VAL A 213 -7.02 -10.93 -15.56
CA VAL A 213 -5.59 -11.06 -15.31
C VAL A 213 -5.17 -12.50 -15.52
N THR A 214 -4.16 -12.69 -16.35
CA THR A 214 -3.49 -14.00 -16.52
C THR A 214 -2.10 -13.90 -15.93
N ALA A 215 -1.73 -14.88 -15.11
CA ALA A 215 -0.44 -14.92 -14.42
C ALA A 215 0.44 -16.04 -14.98
N THR A 216 1.67 -15.72 -15.31
CA THR A 216 2.70 -16.70 -15.67
C THR A 216 3.94 -16.49 -14.80
N THR A 217 4.68 -17.57 -14.55
CA THR A 217 5.88 -17.50 -13.71
C THR A 217 7.02 -18.20 -14.45
N SER A 218 8.18 -17.55 -14.51
CA SER A 218 9.39 -18.13 -15.09
C SER A 218 10.47 -18.27 -14.03
N VAL A 219 11.25 -19.36 -14.08
CA VAL A 219 12.42 -19.56 -13.22
C VAL A 219 13.59 -18.82 -13.88
N VAL A 220 14.24 -17.95 -13.12
CA VAL A 220 15.36 -17.11 -13.60
C VAL A 220 16.69 -17.45 -12.90
N GLY A 221 16.68 -18.42 -11.98
CA GLY A 221 17.87 -18.84 -11.28
C GLY A 221 17.54 -19.65 -10.05
N ARG A 222 18.58 -19.95 -9.26
CA ARG A 222 18.44 -20.66 -7.97
C ARG A 222 19.25 -19.95 -6.90
N LYS A 223 18.73 -19.93 -5.69
CA LYS A 223 19.44 -19.41 -4.52
C LYS A 223 19.08 -20.26 -3.32
N ASP A 224 20.09 -20.74 -2.61
CA ASP A 224 19.94 -21.55 -1.39
C ASP A 224 18.99 -22.75 -1.59
N GLY A 225 19.09 -23.40 -2.77
CA GLY A 225 18.27 -24.58 -3.12
C GLY A 225 16.87 -24.26 -3.64
N ALA A 226 16.41 -23.02 -3.55
CA ALA A 226 15.08 -22.60 -3.99
C ALA A 226 15.14 -21.91 -5.35
N ASP A 227 14.12 -22.10 -6.16
CA ASP A 227 14.01 -21.44 -7.47
C ASP A 227 13.70 -19.96 -7.31
N LEU A 228 14.48 -19.12 -7.96
CA LEU A 228 14.20 -17.69 -8.09
C LEU A 228 13.27 -17.53 -9.28
N THR A 229 12.11 -16.93 -9.06
CA THR A 229 11.09 -16.80 -10.09
C THR A 229 10.71 -15.34 -10.34
N ARG A 230 10.32 -15.05 -11.58
CA ARG A 230 9.70 -13.78 -11.97
C ARG A 230 8.25 -14.01 -12.37
N LEU A 231 7.40 -13.06 -12.01
CA LEU A 231 5.96 -13.08 -12.30
C LEU A 231 5.67 -12.15 -13.47
N THR A 232 4.90 -12.62 -14.46
CA THR A 232 4.30 -11.76 -15.47
C THR A 232 2.77 -11.81 -15.29
N LEU A 233 2.16 -10.65 -15.06
CA LEU A 233 0.71 -10.49 -15.04
C LEU A 233 0.28 -9.76 -16.32
N LEU A 234 -0.53 -10.42 -17.12
CA LEU A 234 -1.16 -9.81 -18.30
C LEU A 234 -2.58 -9.38 -17.88
N TYR A 235 -2.80 -8.06 -17.77
CA TYR A 235 -4.12 -7.49 -17.56
C TYR A 235 -4.71 -7.05 -18.89
N ARG A 236 -5.92 -7.51 -19.22
CA ARG A 236 -6.69 -7.10 -20.40
C ARG A 236 -7.91 -6.30 -19.97
N LYS A 237 -7.89 -4.99 -20.25
CA LYS A 237 -9.02 -4.10 -20.01
C LYS A 237 -10.12 -4.38 -21.04
N PRO A 238 -11.40 -4.45 -20.66
CA PRO A 238 -12.49 -4.55 -21.64
C PRO A 238 -12.51 -3.31 -22.55
N GLY A 239 -13.01 -3.46 -23.77
CA GLY A 239 -13.20 -2.36 -24.72
C GLY A 239 -14.36 -1.43 -24.33
N TYR A 240 -15.11 -1.74 -23.26
CA TYR A 240 -16.30 -1.05 -22.78
C TYR A 240 -16.16 -0.74 -21.29
N ALA A 241 -17.00 0.18 -20.85
CA ALA A 241 -17.03 0.56 -19.43
C ALA A 241 -18.40 0.32 -18.81
N UNK A 242 -18.61 0.29 -17.62
CA UNK A 242 -19.76 0.20 -16.90
C UNK A 242 -20.66 1.30 -17.27
N GLY A 243 -21.75 0.99 -17.66
CA GLY A 243 -22.79 1.92 -18.09
C GLY A 243 -22.87 2.19 -19.59
N ASP A 244 -21.89 1.83 -20.36
CA ASP A 244 -21.93 1.94 -21.82
C ASP A 244 -23.06 1.06 -22.41
N VAL A 245 -23.48 1.34 -23.65
CA VAL A 245 -24.33 0.40 -24.37
C VAL A 245 -23.47 -0.45 -25.29
N ILE A 246 -23.53 -1.74 -25.12
CA ILE A 246 -22.81 -2.71 -25.95
C ILE A 246 -23.79 -3.57 -26.73
N ARG A 247 -23.38 -3.97 -27.94
CA ARG A 247 -24.12 -4.96 -28.73
C ARG A 247 -23.50 -6.33 -28.54
N TRP A 248 -24.29 -7.23 -27.95
CA TRP A 248 -23.89 -8.60 -27.69
C TRP A 248 -25.04 -9.56 -28.01
N ARG A 249 -24.75 -10.55 -28.78
CA ARG A 249 -25.75 -11.52 -29.27
C ARG A 249 -26.97 -10.88 -29.94
N GLY A 250 -26.68 -9.79 -30.72
CA GLY A 250 -27.76 -9.04 -31.41
C GLY A 250 -28.57 -8.10 -30.54
N UNK A 251 -28.56 -7.85 -29.10
CA UNK A 251 -29.22 -7.02 -28.20
C UNK A 251 -28.36 -5.93 -27.73
N UNK A 252 -28.66 -4.85 -27.24
CA UNK A 252 -28.10 -3.87 -26.65
C UNK A 252 -28.12 -4.07 -25.29
N TRP A 253 -27.10 -4.24 -24.61
CA TRP A 253 -26.91 -4.50 -23.17
C TRP A 253 -26.11 -3.38 -22.53
N ARG A 254 -26.28 -3.19 -21.21
CA ARG A 254 -25.47 -2.22 -20.41
C ARG A 254 -24.73 -2.98 -19.31
N PRO A 255 -23.39 -2.95 -19.27
CA PRO A 255 -22.65 -3.50 -18.12
C PRO A 255 -22.96 -2.66 -16.87
N SER A 256 -23.47 -3.33 -15.82
CA SER A 256 -23.87 -2.66 -14.57
C SER A 256 -22.87 -2.90 -13.43
N ASN A 257 -22.11 -3.99 -13.50
CA ASN A 257 -21.11 -4.28 -12.46
C ASN A 257 -20.06 -5.26 -12.97
N TRP A 258 -18.90 -5.27 -12.34
CA TRP A 258 -17.82 -6.21 -12.63
C TRP A 258 -17.82 -7.37 -11.64
N SER A 259 -17.41 -8.52 -12.12
CA SER A 259 -17.13 -9.70 -11.29
C SER A 259 -15.82 -10.35 -11.71
N GLY A 260 -15.32 -11.20 -10.93
CA GLY A 260 -14.12 -11.96 -11.30
C GLY A 260 -14.28 -12.77 -12.62
N UNK A 261 -15.40 -12.99 -12.98
CA UNK A 261 -15.69 -13.78 -14.09
C UNK A 261 -16.07 -13.02 -15.30
N GLY A 262 -16.47 -11.97 -15.02
CA GLY A 262 -17.02 -11.19 -16.13
C GLY A 262 -17.81 -9.97 -15.69
N ALA A 263 -18.87 -9.67 -16.42
CA ALA A 263 -19.74 -8.52 -16.12
C ALA A 263 -21.19 -8.93 -15.93
N UNK A 264 -21.89 -8.30 -15.20
CA UNK A 264 -23.22 -8.28 -15.06
C UNK A 264 -23.75 -7.34 -16.03
N ILE A 265 -24.50 -7.81 -16.89
CA ILE A 265 -25.09 -6.95 -17.92
C ILE A 265 -26.59 -6.93 -17.83
N GLU A 266 -27.19 -5.79 -18.17
CA GLU A 266 -28.64 -5.58 -18.16
C GLU A 266 -29.10 -5.19 -19.56
N LYS A 267 -30.20 -5.81 -19.98
CA LYS A 267 -30.75 -5.61 -21.33
C LYS A 267 -31.46 -4.27 -21.42
N VAL A 268 -31.22 -3.53 -22.49
CA VAL A 268 -31.81 -2.18 -22.67
C VAL A 268 -33.33 -2.25 -22.88
N GLU A 269 -33.80 -3.22 -23.65
CA GLU A 269 -35.22 -3.33 -24.09
C GLU A 269 -36.13 -3.99 -23.05
N LYS A 270 -35.62 -4.79 -22.15
CA LYS A 270 -36.40 -5.59 -21.20
C LYS A 270 -35.66 -5.71 -19.88
N ARG A 271 -36.39 -5.86 -18.79
CA ARG A 271 -35.81 -6.08 -17.47
C ARG A 271 -35.22 -7.49 -17.37
N GLU A 272 -34.09 -7.69 -18.01
CA GLU A 272 -33.36 -8.96 -18.03
C GLU A 272 -31.91 -8.71 -17.62
N ARG A 273 -31.49 -9.39 -16.58
CA ARG A 273 -30.12 -9.28 -16.05
C ARG A 273 -29.41 -10.62 -16.14
N THR A 274 -28.20 -10.62 -16.62
CA THR A 274 -27.42 -11.86 -16.75
C THR A 274 -25.94 -11.60 -16.51
N GLY A 275 -25.20 -12.67 -16.17
CA GLY A 275 -23.76 -12.65 -16.14
C GLY A 275 -23.20 -13.02 -17.51
N ALA A 276 -22.23 -12.30 -17.98
CA ALA A 276 -21.47 -12.61 -19.19
C ALA A 276 -19.98 -12.69 -18.84
N THR A 277 -19.33 -13.75 -19.30
CA THR A 277 -17.89 -13.92 -19.01
C THR A 277 -17.03 -12.97 -19.85
N TRP A 278 -15.82 -12.79 -19.47
CA TRP A 278 -14.86 -11.99 -20.27
C TRP A 278 -14.69 -12.50 -21.70
N UNK A 279 -14.87 -13.54 -21.77
CA UNK A 279 -14.77 -14.15 -23.00
C UNK A 279 -15.95 -13.86 -23.86
N ASP A 280 -16.98 -14.12 -23.31
CA ASP A 280 -18.24 -13.78 -24.03
C ASP A 280 -18.28 -12.33 -24.56
N UNK A 281 -17.94 -11.41 -23.70
CA UNK A 281 -18.00 -10.13 -23.94
C UNK A 281 -16.84 -9.56 -24.65
N GLU A 282 -15.72 -10.41 -25.04
CA GLU A 282 -14.48 -9.89 -25.61
C GLU A 282 -14.70 -9.11 -26.92
N ASN A 283 -15.61 -9.60 -27.74
CA ASN A 283 -15.93 -9.01 -29.05
C ASN A 283 -17.23 -8.16 -29.01
N ALA A 284 -17.71 -7.78 -27.82
CA ALA A 284 -18.89 -6.92 -27.73
C ALA A 284 -18.54 -5.51 -28.24
N ASN A 285 -19.34 -4.99 -29.16
CA ASN A 285 -19.12 -3.67 -29.76
C ASN A 285 -19.81 -2.59 -28.92
N VAL A 286 -19.10 -1.55 -28.54
CA VAL A 286 -19.69 -0.37 -27.91
C VAL A 286 -20.48 0.39 -29.00
N VAL A 287 -21.80 0.52 -28.80
CA VAL A 287 -22.68 1.24 -29.73
C VAL A 287 -23.05 2.63 -29.22
N ALA A 288 -22.94 2.85 -27.92
CA ALA A 288 -23.03 4.20 -27.34
C ALA A 288 -22.24 4.24 -26.04
N GLN A 289 -21.39 5.24 -25.91
CA GLN A 289 -20.60 5.44 -24.69
C GLN A 289 -21.40 6.25 -23.69
N ARG A 290 -21.35 5.90 -22.46
CA ARG A 290 -22.03 6.60 -21.36
C ARG A 290 -21.77 8.12 -21.39
N UNK A 291 -20.71 8.42 -21.82
CA UNK A 291 -20.32 9.74 -21.91
C UNK A 291 -21.11 10.53 -22.88
N UNK A 292 -21.91 9.85 -23.70
CA UNK A 292 -22.56 10.43 -24.73
C UNK A 292 -23.97 10.53 -24.53
N PHE A 293 -24.39 10.09 -23.41
CA PHE A 293 -25.86 10.09 -23.13
C PHE A 293 -26.44 11.48 -22.90
N UNK A 294 -27.56 11.70 -23.30
CA UNK A 294 -28.19 12.83 -23.17
C UNK A 294 -29.22 12.72 -22.16
N TYR A 295 -29.42 13.70 -21.36
CA TYR A 295 -30.46 13.81 -20.32
C TYR A 295 -31.40 14.93 -20.70
N VAL A 296 -32.60 14.56 -21.16
CA VAL A 296 -33.55 15.55 -21.68
C VAL A 296 -34.89 15.53 -20.91
N ASP A 297 -35.52 16.67 -20.82
CA ASP A 297 -36.88 16.78 -20.26
C ASP A 297 -37.90 16.41 -21.35
N SER A 298 -38.95 15.67 -20.97
CA SER A 298 -40.06 15.38 -21.86
C SER A 298 -40.99 16.60 -22.00
N ILE A 299 -41.46 16.83 -23.20
CA ILE A 299 -42.50 17.85 -23.45
C ILE A 299 -43.88 17.23 -23.20
N SER A 300 -44.08 16.04 -23.67
CA SER A 300 -45.26 15.22 -23.36
C SER A 300 -44.84 13.80 -23.03
N GLU A 301 -45.61 13.14 -22.21
CA GLU A 301 -45.29 11.82 -21.74
C GLU A 301 -46.54 11.00 -21.49
N ASP A 302 -46.68 9.88 -22.17
CA ASP A 302 -47.73 8.91 -21.88
C ASP A 302 -47.14 7.66 -21.22
N ALA A 303 -47.88 6.54 -21.15
CA ALA A 303 -47.46 5.33 -20.46
C ALA A 303 -46.25 4.63 -21.11
N SER A 304 -45.94 4.91 -22.37
CA SER A 304 -44.93 4.16 -23.13
C SER A 304 -44.06 4.99 -24.06
N VAL A 305 -44.44 6.23 -24.31
CA VAL A 305 -43.77 7.13 -25.27
C VAL A 305 -43.64 8.50 -24.64
N ALA A 306 -42.50 9.14 -24.85
CA ALA A 306 -42.29 10.55 -24.51
C ALA A 306 -41.90 11.32 -25.77
N GLU A 307 -42.33 12.56 -25.84
CA GLU A 307 -41.87 13.51 -26.85
C GLU A 307 -40.89 14.51 -26.23
N PHE A 308 -39.84 14.81 -26.95
CA PHE A 308 -38.77 15.70 -26.49
C PHE A 308 -38.23 16.50 -27.69
N LEU A 309 -37.51 17.60 -27.42
CA LEU A 309 -36.78 18.33 -28.46
C LEU A 309 -35.41 17.65 -28.66
N ASP A 310 -35.17 17.13 -29.87
CA ASP A 310 -33.88 16.52 -30.24
C ASP A 310 -32.77 17.59 -30.10
N PRO A 311 -31.80 17.40 -29.23
CA PRO A 311 -30.75 18.41 -29.00
C PRO A 311 -29.87 18.69 -30.22
N ASN A 312 -29.93 17.85 -31.27
CA ASN A 312 -29.11 18.04 -32.46
C ASN A 312 -29.80 18.94 -33.52
N ASN A 313 -31.13 19.00 -33.54
CA ASN A 313 -31.86 19.71 -34.63
C ASN A 313 -33.09 20.47 -34.16
N TRP A 314 -33.38 20.42 -32.85
CA TRP A 314 -34.51 21.11 -32.19
C TRP A 314 -35.90 20.73 -32.76
N LYS A 315 -36.01 19.51 -33.33
CA LYS A 315 -37.29 18.97 -33.78
C LYS A 315 -37.93 18.11 -32.71
N MET A 316 -39.27 18.17 -32.70
CA MET A 316 -40.07 17.26 -31.88
C MET A 316 -39.79 15.81 -32.27
N THR A 317 -39.40 15.01 -31.36
CA THR A 317 -39.01 13.60 -31.60
C THR A 317 -39.66 12.75 -30.51
N ALA A 318 -40.26 11.63 -30.92
CA ALA A 318 -40.86 10.67 -30.01
C ALA A 318 -39.84 9.54 -29.69
N VAL A 319 -39.82 9.09 -28.44
CA VAL A 319 -39.02 7.95 -28.04
C VAL A 319 -39.85 7.00 -27.14
N ARG A 320 -39.67 5.71 -27.33
CA ARG A 320 -40.29 4.72 -26.45
C ARG A 320 -39.56 4.72 -25.13
N LEU A 321 -40.32 4.80 -24.02
CA LEU A 321 -39.77 4.84 -22.68
C LEU A 321 -39.27 3.43 -22.26
N SER A 322 -38.28 3.39 -21.48
CA SER A 322 -37.79 2.15 -20.87
C SER A 322 -38.77 1.68 -19.78
N UNK A 323 -38.65 0.74 -19.68
CA UNK A 323 -39.46 0.09 -18.77
C UNK A 323 -39.41 0.52 -17.38
N GLU A 324 -38.37 0.97 -16.99
CA GLU A 324 -38.11 1.49 -15.64
C GLU A 324 -38.18 3.03 -15.55
N HIS A 325 -38.59 3.69 -16.57
CA HIS A 325 -38.68 5.15 -16.55
C HIS A 325 -39.77 5.66 -15.57
N GLU A 326 -39.36 6.54 -14.68
CA GLU A 326 -40.27 7.19 -13.73
C GLU A 326 -40.81 8.46 -14.38
N ARG A 327 -42.14 8.57 -14.40
CA ARG A 327 -42.82 9.71 -15.03
C ARG A 327 -42.32 11.04 -14.46
N GLY A 328 -42.02 11.97 -15.36
CA GLY A 328 -41.53 13.33 -15.01
C GLY A 328 -40.03 13.39 -14.72
N ARG A 329 -39.32 12.29 -14.82
CA ARG A 329 -37.87 12.27 -14.67
C ARG A 329 -37.19 12.39 -16.04
N LYS A 330 -36.07 13.06 -16.08
CA LYS A 330 -35.34 13.18 -17.33
C LYS A 330 -35.08 11.83 -18.01
N UNK A 331 -35.33 11.65 -19.28
CA UNK A 331 -35.07 10.60 -20.05
C UNK A 331 -33.66 10.57 -20.30
N MET A 332 -33.10 9.45 -20.03
CA MET A 332 -31.70 9.18 -20.37
C MET A 332 -31.67 8.56 -21.76
N LEU A 333 -31.12 9.28 -22.70
CA LEU A 333 -31.16 8.89 -24.11
C LEU A 333 -29.77 8.57 -24.66
N ALA A 334 -29.70 7.53 -25.50
CA ALA A 334 -28.53 7.24 -26.31
C ALA A 334 -28.92 7.18 -27.78
N ARG A 335 -28.02 7.61 -28.66
CA ARG A 335 -28.25 7.50 -30.11
C ARG A 335 -27.58 6.23 -30.63
N ILE A 336 -28.38 5.26 -31.09
CA ILE A 336 -27.90 3.93 -31.53
C ILE A 336 -28.45 3.71 -32.95
N ASP A 337 -27.55 3.43 -33.89
CA ASP A 337 -27.87 3.25 -35.31
C ASP A 337 -28.69 4.41 -35.92
N GLY A 338 -28.46 5.62 -35.39
CA GLY A 338 -29.14 6.83 -35.89
C GLY A 338 -30.45 7.15 -35.19
N GLU A 339 -30.96 6.28 -34.32
CA GLU A 339 -32.23 6.48 -33.60
C GLU A 339 -31.98 6.77 -32.13
N TRP A 340 -32.87 7.53 -31.49
CA TRP A 340 -32.88 7.79 -30.06
C TRP A 340 -33.55 6.63 -29.31
N ILE A 341 -32.86 6.12 -28.30
CA ILE A 341 -33.33 5.03 -27.42
C ILE A 341 -33.30 5.52 -25.98
N CYS A 342 -34.43 5.41 -25.27
CA CYS A 342 -34.48 5.68 -23.84
C CYS A 342 -33.92 4.52 -23.06
N LEU A 343 -32.87 4.78 -22.31
CA LEU A 343 -32.11 3.78 -21.56
C LEU A 343 -32.66 3.59 -20.14
N PRO A 344 -32.72 2.35 -19.64
CA PRO A 344 -32.96 2.14 -18.20
C PRO A 344 -31.77 2.68 -17.39
N ARG A 345 -32.07 3.29 -16.24
CA ARG A 345 -31.01 3.76 -15.33
C ARG A 345 -30.41 2.60 -14.57
N LEU A 346 -29.12 2.61 -14.46
CA LEU A 346 -28.35 1.65 -13.64
C LEU A 346 -27.78 2.38 -12.42
N GLY A 347 -27.43 1.65 -11.37
CA GLY A 347 -26.78 2.24 -10.20
C GLY A 347 -25.51 3.03 -10.52
N VAL A 348 -24.84 2.68 -11.60
CA VAL A 348 -23.63 3.38 -12.06
C VAL A 348 -23.91 4.79 -12.64
N ASP A 349 -25.16 5.10 -13.00
CA ASP A 349 -25.50 6.37 -13.63
C ASP A 349 -25.64 7.53 -12.62
N GLY A 350 -25.76 7.19 -11.34
CA GLY A 350 -26.02 8.16 -10.29
C GLY A 350 -27.49 8.60 -10.25
N GLU A 351 -27.86 9.45 -9.31
CA GLU A 351 -29.19 10.03 -9.17
C GLU A 351 -29.44 11.19 -10.12
#